data_408df264b2fe4251a13f7f47e2217acc
#
_entry.id   408df264b2fe4251a13f7f47e2217acc
#
_cell.length_a   1.000
_cell.length_b   1.000
_cell.length_c   1.000
_cell.angle_alpha   90.00
_cell.angle_beta   90.00
_cell.angle_gamma   90.00
#
_symmetry.space_group_name_H-M   'P 1'
#
loop_
_entity.id
_entity.type
_entity.pdbx_description
1 polymer ?
#
loop_
_entity_poly.entity_id
_entity_poly.type
_entity_poly.pdbx_seq_one_letter_code
_entity_poly.pdbx_strand_id
1 'polypeptide(L)'
;MVASRSARQRKAAVEAGPLATVRIDLDATGGFLYKIACTTCTAKGNRPWATYRPGADNGYLAAMDRWTFHLHEQHRGADAPCLAYLPEAQQRLHARRLEEERSAGA
;
A
#
# COMPACT_ATOMS: atom_id res chain seq x y z
N MET A 1 -21.99 -6.90 -7.27
CA MET A 1 -21.12 -8.10 -7.24
C MET A 1 -19.79 -7.74 -6.60
N VAL A 2 -19.40 -8.48 -5.57
CA VAL A 2 -18.13 -8.23 -4.89
C VAL A 2 -17.00 -8.91 -5.68
N ALA A 3 -15.92 -8.19 -5.94
CA ALA A 3 -14.77 -8.75 -6.63
C ALA A 3 -14.16 -9.88 -5.80
N SER A 4 -13.78 -10.96 -6.47
CA SER A 4 -13.12 -12.08 -5.80
C SER A 4 -11.75 -11.67 -5.27
N ARG A 5 -11.25 -12.43 -4.28
CA ARG A 5 -9.90 -12.24 -3.73
C ARG A 5 -8.85 -12.27 -4.85
N SER A 6 -8.96 -13.19 -5.80
CA SER A 6 -8.03 -13.30 -6.92
C SER A 6 -8.08 -12.09 -7.84
N ALA A 7 -9.28 -11.55 -8.10
CA ALA A 7 -9.43 -10.36 -8.94
C ALA A 7 -8.82 -9.14 -8.26
N ARG A 8 -9.02 -8.98 -6.95
CA ARG A 8 -8.41 -7.91 -6.16
C ARG A 8 -6.89 -8.01 -6.15
N GLN A 9 -6.37 -9.22 -6.03
CA GLN A 9 -4.93 -9.45 -6.03
C GLN A 9 -4.30 -9.10 -7.37
N ARG A 10 -4.93 -9.48 -8.47
CA ARG A 10 -4.46 -9.13 -9.81
C ARG A 10 -4.47 -7.62 -10.04
N LYS A 11 -5.54 -6.95 -9.65
CA LYS A 11 -5.63 -5.49 -9.78
C LYS A 11 -4.54 -4.80 -8.98
N ALA A 12 -4.37 -5.19 -7.73
CA ALA A 12 -3.34 -4.61 -6.86
C ALA A 12 -1.93 -4.85 -7.42
N ALA A 13 -1.66 -6.04 -7.94
CA ALA A 13 -0.36 -6.37 -8.51
C ALA A 13 -0.05 -5.51 -9.75
N VAL A 14 -1.04 -5.30 -10.61
CA VAL A 14 -0.87 -4.45 -11.80
C VAL A 14 -0.57 -3.01 -11.39
N GLU A 15 -1.34 -2.46 -10.47
CA GLU A 15 -1.14 -1.06 -10.03
C GLU A 15 0.18 -0.88 -9.29
N ALA A 16 0.60 -1.86 -8.51
CA ALA A 16 1.86 -1.80 -7.75
C ALA A 16 3.10 -1.97 -8.64
N GLY A 17 2.97 -2.64 -9.79
CA GLY A 17 4.04 -2.76 -10.76
C GLY A 17 4.94 -3.98 -10.59
N PRO A 18 6.00 -4.10 -11.41
CA PRO A 18 6.77 -5.34 -11.52
C PRO A 18 7.65 -5.67 -10.31
N LEU A 19 7.97 -4.70 -9.47
CA LEU A 19 8.77 -4.95 -8.27
C LEU A 19 7.95 -5.47 -7.10
N ALA A 20 6.63 -5.42 -7.21
CA ALA A 20 5.75 -5.79 -6.11
C ALA A 20 5.39 -7.27 -6.15
N THR A 21 5.40 -7.90 -4.99
CA THR A 21 4.70 -9.15 -4.74
C THR A 21 3.52 -8.83 -3.83
N VAL A 22 2.32 -9.14 -4.27
CA VAL A 22 1.09 -8.78 -3.54
C VAL A 22 0.41 -10.03 -3.05
N ARG A 23 -0.02 -10.00 -1.78
CA ARG A 23 -0.84 -11.04 -1.18
C ARG A 23 -2.00 -10.39 -0.46
N ILE A 24 -3.17 -10.99 -0.57
CA ILE A 24 -4.36 -10.54 0.14
C ILE A 24 -4.80 -11.65 1.09
N ASP A 25 -4.85 -11.32 2.37
CA ASP A 25 -5.34 -12.22 3.41
C ASP A 25 -6.66 -11.68 3.97
N LEU A 26 -7.34 -12.51 4.75
CA LEU A 26 -8.53 -12.10 5.48
C LEU A 26 -8.14 -11.83 6.94
N ASP A 27 -8.69 -10.75 7.52
CA ASP A 27 -8.52 -10.49 8.94
C ASP A 27 -9.60 -11.23 9.75
N ALA A 28 -9.58 -11.04 11.07
CA ALA A 28 -10.51 -11.71 11.98
C ALA A 28 -11.97 -11.28 11.77
N THR A 29 -12.21 -10.14 11.12
CA THR A 29 -13.55 -9.61 10.85
C THR A 29 -14.04 -9.94 9.45
N GLY A 30 -13.24 -10.67 8.67
CA GLY A 30 -13.56 -10.99 7.28
C GLY A 30 -13.19 -9.92 6.27
N GLY A 31 -12.57 -8.82 6.71
CA GLY A 31 -12.05 -7.79 5.81
C GLY A 31 -10.77 -8.23 5.13
N PHE A 32 -10.37 -7.48 4.10
CA PHE A 32 -9.16 -7.79 3.35
C PHE A 32 -7.95 -7.08 3.96
N LEU A 33 -6.83 -7.80 4.07
CA LEU A 33 -5.52 -7.27 4.45
C LEU A 33 -4.60 -7.34 3.24
N TYR A 34 -4.16 -6.19 2.78
CA TYR A 34 -3.23 -6.11 1.65
C TYR A 34 -1.80 -6.15 2.16
N LYS A 35 -1.02 -7.12 1.66
CA LYS A 35 0.38 -7.29 2.01
C LYS A 35 1.22 -7.11 0.75
N ILE A 36 2.17 -6.20 0.81
CA ILE A 36 3.04 -5.91 -0.34
C ILE A 36 4.49 -6.08 0.09
N ALA A 37 5.25 -6.79 -0.73
CA ALA A 37 6.68 -6.95 -0.56
C ALA A 37 7.40 -6.45 -1.80
N CYS A 38 8.56 -5.82 -1.60
CA CYS A 38 9.43 -5.45 -2.70
C CYS A 38 10.36 -6.62 -3.01
N THR A 39 10.34 -7.10 -4.24
CA THR A 39 11.17 -8.22 -4.68
C THR A 39 12.66 -7.92 -4.45
N THR A 40 13.10 -6.73 -4.82
CA THR A 40 14.50 -6.31 -4.66
C THR A 40 14.91 -6.21 -3.19
N CYS A 41 14.09 -5.55 -2.36
CA CYS A 41 14.40 -5.36 -0.95
C CYS A 41 14.34 -6.68 -0.17
N THR A 42 13.41 -7.57 -0.52
CA THR A 42 13.34 -8.90 0.07
C THR A 42 14.59 -9.71 -0.25
N ALA A 43 15.09 -9.63 -1.48
CA ALA A 43 16.32 -10.31 -1.89
C ALA A 43 17.53 -9.80 -1.10
N LYS A 44 17.49 -8.57 -0.58
CA LYS A 44 18.53 -7.98 0.27
C LYS A 44 18.37 -8.30 1.75
N GLY A 45 17.40 -9.14 2.12
CA GLY A 45 17.19 -9.59 3.49
C GLY A 45 16.17 -8.80 4.29
N ASN A 46 15.46 -7.85 3.68
CA ASN A 46 14.41 -7.13 4.36
C ASN A 46 13.17 -8.00 4.55
N ARG A 47 12.32 -7.64 5.51
CA ARG A 47 11.09 -8.40 5.75
C ARG A 47 10.24 -8.44 4.48
N PRO A 48 9.75 -9.63 4.09
CA PRO A 48 9.04 -9.77 2.82
C PRO A 48 7.67 -9.09 2.77
N TRP A 49 7.02 -8.88 3.91
CA TRP A 49 5.64 -8.41 3.89
C TRP A 49 5.43 -7.21 4.80
N ALA A 50 4.97 -6.11 4.20
CA ALA A 50 4.39 -5.01 4.94
C ALA A 50 2.87 -5.22 5.00
N THR A 51 2.29 -5.17 6.21
CA THR A 51 0.86 -5.39 6.42
C THR A 51 0.19 -4.05 6.68
N TYR A 52 -0.86 -3.76 5.91
CA TYR A 52 -1.63 -2.52 6.05
C TYR A 52 -3.05 -2.90 6.43
N ARG A 53 -3.46 -2.51 7.63
CA ARG A 53 -4.80 -2.82 8.11
C ARG A 53 -5.81 -1.84 7.51
N PRO A 54 -7.03 -2.31 7.23
CA PRO A 54 -8.10 -1.40 6.84
C PRO A 54 -8.33 -0.38 7.96
N GLY A 55 -8.36 0.88 7.58
CA GLY A 55 -8.71 1.96 8.50
C GLY A 55 -10.00 2.63 8.03
N ALA A 56 -10.07 3.94 8.15
CA ALA A 56 -11.17 4.70 7.58
C ALA A 56 -11.23 4.56 6.04
N ASP A 57 -10.08 4.34 5.42
CA ASP A 57 -10.00 3.89 4.03
C ASP A 57 -10.10 2.35 4.01
N ASN A 58 -10.21 1.76 2.85
CA ASN A 58 -10.44 0.32 2.70
C ASN A 58 -9.18 -0.54 2.80
N GLY A 59 -8.12 -0.07 3.39
CA GLY A 59 -6.85 -0.79 3.49
C GLY A 59 -6.08 -0.88 2.18
N TYR A 60 -6.76 -0.99 1.07
CA TYR A 60 -6.15 -0.99 -0.26
C TYR A 60 -5.44 0.34 -0.54
N LEU A 61 -6.12 1.44 -0.27
CA LEU A 61 -5.57 2.77 -0.49
C LEU A 61 -4.35 3.02 0.40
N ALA A 62 -4.42 2.64 1.67
CA ALA A 62 -3.30 2.78 2.60
C ALA A 62 -2.10 1.96 2.13
N ALA A 63 -2.32 0.73 1.68
CA ALA A 63 -1.25 -0.13 1.17
C ALA A 63 -0.61 0.45 -0.09
N MET A 64 -1.43 0.94 -1.02
CA MET A 64 -0.93 1.55 -2.26
C MET A 64 -0.16 2.84 -2.01
N ASP A 65 -0.62 3.67 -1.09
CA ASP A 65 0.09 4.90 -0.73
C ASP A 65 1.47 4.59 -0.16
N ARG A 66 1.55 3.65 0.77
CA ARG A 66 2.82 3.22 1.36
C ARG A 66 3.75 2.63 0.31
N TRP A 67 3.22 1.81 -0.58
CA TRP A 67 4.00 1.22 -1.65
C TRP A 67 4.51 2.30 -2.61
N THR A 68 3.67 3.27 -2.95
CA THR A 68 4.04 4.40 -3.81
C THR A 68 5.21 5.19 -3.20
N PHE A 69 5.16 5.47 -1.90
CA PHE A 69 6.25 6.15 -1.20
C PHE A 69 7.52 5.31 -1.21
N HIS A 70 7.41 4.00 -1.01
CA HIS A 70 8.57 3.11 -1.06
C HIS A 70 9.26 3.17 -2.42
N LEU A 71 8.49 3.10 -3.52
CA LEU A 71 9.05 3.19 -4.86
C LEU A 71 9.69 4.56 -5.11
N HIS A 72 9.01 5.62 -4.72
CA HIS A 72 9.51 6.98 -4.92
C HIS A 72 10.81 7.23 -4.16
N GLU A 73 10.92 6.73 -2.95
CA GLU A 73 12.08 6.98 -2.09
C GLU A 73 13.23 6.01 -2.34
N GLN A 74 12.93 4.73 -2.61
CA GLN A 74 13.94 3.67 -2.65
C GLN A 74 14.23 3.16 -4.06
N HIS A 75 13.31 3.33 -5.00
CA HIS A 75 13.43 2.77 -6.35
C HIS A 75 13.05 3.81 -7.40
N ARG A 76 13.78 4.91 -7.44
CA ARG A 76 13.56 5.96 -8.44
C ARG A 76 13.75 5.37 -9.83
N GLY A 77 12.83 5.69 -10.72
CA GLY A 77 12.84 5.13 -12.07
C GLY A 77 12.02 3.85 -12.22
N ALA A 78 11.44 3.32 -11.13
CA ALA A 78 10.52 2.20 -11.23
C ALA A 78 9.29 2.60 -12.06
N ASP A 79 8.78 1.65 -12.85
CA ASP A 79 7.61 1.86 -13.69
C ASP A 79 6.41 1.13 -13.05
N ALA A 80 5.58 1.89 -12.34
CA ALA A 80 4.39 1.37 -11.69
C ALA A 80 3.23 2.35 -11.87
N PRO A 81 2.02 1.87 -12.25
CA PRO A 81 0.87 2.76 -12.44
C PRO A 81 0.52 3.59 -11.21
N CYS A 82 0.72 3.05 -10.00
CA CYS A 82 0.42 3.78 -8.77
C CYS A 82 1.25 5.06 -8.60
N LEU A 83 2.41 5.17 -9.25
CA LEU A 83 3.25 6.37 -9.17
C LEU A 83 2.57 7.60 -9.76
N ALA A 84 1.59 7.41 -10.64
CA ALA A 84 0.81 8.52 -11.18
C ALA A 84 -0.02 9.23 -10.11
N TYR A 85 -0.28 8.55 -8.99
CA TYR A 85 -1.08 9.09 -7.89
C TYR A 85 -0.24 9.55 -6.69
N LEU A 86 1.07 9.71 -6.89
CA LEU A 86 1.97 10.17 -5.82
C LEU A 86 1.53 11.49 -5.19
N PRO A 87 1.12 12.54 -5.94
CA PRO A 87 0.66 13.78 -5.32
C PRO A 87 -0.53 13.59 -4.39
N GLU A 88 -1.50 12.76 -4.79
CA GLU A 88 -2.67 12.47 -3.97
C GLU A 88 -2.29 11.69 -2.72
N ALA A 89 -1.38 10.74 -2.84
CA ALA A 89 -0.86 9.99 -1.70
C ALA A 89 -0.14 10.91 -0.70
N GLN A 90 0.63 11.86 -1.19
CA GLN A 90 1.30 12.86 -0.36
C GLN A 90 0.31 13.75 0.37
N GLN A 91 -0.76 14.16 -0.30
CA GLN A 91 -1.82 14.94 0.33
C GLN A 91 -2.51 14.17 1.46
N ARG A 92 -2.79 12.89 1.25
CA ARG A 92 -3.39 12.04 2.28
C ARG A 92 -2.47 11.86 3.49
N LEU A 93 -1.17 11.70 3.24
CA LEU A 93 -0.19 11.60 4.32
C LEU A 93 -0.12 12.89 5.13
N HIS A 94 -0.10 14.03 4.46
CA HIS A 94 -0.10 15.34 5.11
C HIS A 94 -1.36 15.53 5.98
N ALA A 95 -2.52 15.19 5.45
CA ALA A 95 -3.78 15.29 6.17
C ALA A 95 -3.78 14.41 7.42
N ARG A 96 -3.25 13.18 7.33
CA ARG A 96 -3.14 12.28 8.48
C ARG A 96 -2.20 12.83 9.55
N ARG A 97 -1.08 13.43 9.15
CA ARG A 97 -0.14 14.05 10.09
C ARG A 97 -0.76 15.22 10.84
N LEU A 98 -1.53 16.06 10.13
CA LEU A 98 -2.26 17.15 10.76
C LEU A 98 -3.29 16.64 11.77
N GLU A 99 -3.98 15.57 11.43
CA GLU A 99 -4.96 14.93 12.31
C GLU A 99 -4.29 14.38 13.57
N GLU A 100 -3.13 13.73 13.44
CA GLU A 100 -2.36 13.21 14.56
C GLU A 100 -1.87 14.34 15.46
N GLU A 101 -1.35 15.43 14.90
CA GLU A 101 -0.92 16.60 15.65
C GLU A 101 -2.09 17.23 16.42
N ARG A 102 -3.24 17.33 15.80
CA ARG A 102 -4.45 17.87 16.42
C ARG A 102 -4.91 17.01 17.60
N SER A 103 -4.88 15.70 17.43
CA SER A 103 -5.23 14.75 18.48
C SER A 103 -4.23 14.77 19.64
N ALA A 104 -2.94 14.91 19.34
CA ALA A 104 -1.89 14.99 20.34
C ALA A 104 -1.91 16.28 21.13
N GLY A 105 -2.39 17.38 20.52
CA GLY A 105 -2.47 18.70 21.16
C GLY A 105 -3.75 18.95 21.93
N ALA A 106 -4.67 18.00 21.91
CA ALA A 106 -5.97 18.16 22.58
C ALA A 106 -5.86 17.91 24.09
#